data_fc65a2ca76f72dbb5a0803f8eb83fd85
#
_entry.id   fc65a2ca76f72dbb5a0803f8eb83fd85
#
_cell.length_a   1.000
_cell.length_b   1.000
_cell.length_c   1.000
_cell.angle_alpha   90.00
_cell.angle_beta   90.00
_cell.angle_gamma   90.00
#
_symmetry.space_group_name_H-M   'P 1'
#
loop_
_entity.id
_entity.type
_entity.pdbx_description
1 polymer ?
#
loop_
_entity_poly.entity_id
_entity_poly.type
_entity_poly.pdbx_seq_one_letter_code
_entity_poly.pdbx_strand_id
1 'polypeptide(L)'
;MASPIGHLVTGVGIAGAVAATLGGDGTLTLWAGAAVASCLPDLDLVPSLWGVPFRRTHRKASHSLLVLAPLMGLFWIAVYASDLPLDRRLMAAWTAALLSHLLLDVLCTGPVLGRQGHGIPLFWPLARHRWFVRQPMVPEVDLLEEVRPGLLVRTCLQELVHLGPAAAALLVLGHLL
;
A
#
# COMPACT_ATOMS: atom_id res chain seq x y z
N MET A 1 -10.26 4.93 2.67
CA MET A 1 -8.90 4.50 2.27
C MET A 1 -8.07 4.25 3.51
N ALA A 2 -7.09 3.36 3.42
CA ALA A 2 -6.11 3.23 4.47
C ALA A 2 -5.27 4.52 4.58
N SER A 3 -4.71 4.78 5.76
CA SER A 3 -3.77 5.89 5.94
C SER A 3 -2.36 5.49 5.48
N PRO A 4 -1.45 6.44 5.25
CA PRO A 4 -0.05 6.12 4.98
C PRO A 4 0.59 5.27 6.08
N ILE A 5 0.15 5.41 7.33
CA ILE A 5 0.62 4.58 8.46
C ILE A 5 0.15 3.13 8.29
N GLY A 6 -1.10 2.90 7.90
CA GLY A 6 -1.61 1.55 7.62
C GLY A 6 -0.83 0.84 6.53
N HIS A 7 -0.52 1.54 5.43
CA HIS A 7 0.31 1.01 4.35
C HIS A 7 1.73 0.69 4.83
N LEU A 8 2.37 1.61 5.56
CA LEU A 8 3.72 1.44 6.09
C LEU A 8 3.80 0.23 7.03
N VAL A 9 2.87 0.10 7.99
CA VAL A 9 2.81 -1.03 8.93
C VAL A 9 2.62 -2.35 8.18
N THR A 10 1.75 -2.36 7.16
CA THR A 10 1.54 -3.55 6.32
C THR A 10 2.81 -3.91 5.54
N GLY A 11 3.50 -2.93 4.94
CA GLY A 11 4.75 -3.16 4.23
C GLY A 11 5.84 -3.77 5.12
N VAL A 12 5.98 -3.26 6.34
CA VAL A 12 6.90 -3.82 7.34
C VAL A 12 6.49 -5.25 7.72
N GLY A 13 5.20 -5.51 7.96
CA GLY A 13 4.70 -6.87 8.23
C GLY A 13 5.01 -7.86 7.10
N ILE A 14 4.88 -7.43 5.85
CA ILE A 14 5.23 -8.25 4.67
C ILE A 14 6.73 -8.56 4.63
N ALA A 15 7.58 -7.57 4.92
CA ALA A 15 9.02 -7.82 5.01
C ALA A 15 9.35 -8.89 6.06
N GLY A 16 8.66 -8.87 7.22
CA GLY A 16 8.77 -9.90 8.25
C GLY A 16 8.32 -11.27 7.77
N ALA A 17 7.19 -11.35 7.09
CA ALA A 17 6.70 -12.60 6.53
C ALA A 17 7.67 -13.19 5.49
N VAL A 18 8.25 -12.36 4.65
CA VAL A 18 9.24 -12.78 3.65
C VAL A 18 10.53 -13.25 4.32
N ALA A 19 11.04 -12.53 5.33
CA ALA A 19 12.21 -12.95 6.10
C ALA A 19 11.98 -14.31 6.75
N ALA A 20 10.81 -14.51 7.38
CA ALA A 20 10.42 -15.77 8.00
C ALA A 20 10.33 -16.93 7.02
N THR A 21 9.81 -16.70 5.81
CA THR A 21 9.53 -17.79 4.85
C THR A 21 10.71 -18.14 3.95
N LEU A 22 11.50 -17.14 3.54
CA LEU A 22 12.64 -17.31 2.64
C LEU A 22 13.99 -17.39 3.36
N GLY A 23 13.98 -17.27 4.68
CA GLY A 23 15.15 -17.31 5.56
C GLY A 23 16.03 -16.05 5.46
N GLY A 24 16.86 -15.87 6.46
CA GLY A 24 17.89 -14.83 6.52
C GLY A 24 17.50 -13.62 7.38
N ASP A 25 18.55 -12.95 7.87
CA ASP A 25 18.40 -11.74 8.67
C ASP A 25 17.76 -10.62 7.85
N GLY A 26 16.74 -9.99 8.41
CA GLY A 26 16.09 -8.85 7.78
C GLY A 26 17.06 -7.67 7.68
N THR A 27 17.55 -7.38 6.49
CA THR A 27 18.38 -6.20 6.26
C THR A 27 17.53 -4.92 6.33
N LEU A 28 18.14 -3.79 6.69
CA LEU A 28 17.47 -2.49 6.64
C LEU A 28 16.84 -2.22 5.26
N THR A 29 17.52 -2.66 4.19
CA THR A 29 17.04 -2.54 2.81
C THR A 29 15.74 -3.30 2.61
N LEU A 30 15.60 -4.51 3.18
CA LEU A 30 14.36 -5.29 3.12
C LEU A 30 13.20 -4.54 3.77
N TRP A 31 13.39 -4.08 5.01
CA TRP A 31 12.36 -3.42 5.81
C TRP A 31 11.98 -2.05 5.27
N ALA A 32 12.98 -1.18 5.10
CA ALA A 32 12.75 0.17 4.63
C ALA A 32 12.20 0.19 3.19
N GLY A 33 12.72 -0.68 2.32
CA GLY A 33 12.25 -0.77 0.96
C GLY A 33 10.81 -1.28 0.87
N ALA A 34 10.40 -2.27 1.67
CA ALA A 34 9.01 -2.72 1.72
C ALA A 34 8.07 -1.63 2.29
N ALA A 35 8.49 -0.92 3.34
CA ALA A 35 7.74 0.21 3.88
C ALA A 35 7.54 1.32 2.83
N VAL A 36 8.60 1.69 2.09
CA VAL A 36 8.51 2.68 1.00
C VAL A 36 7.64 2.15 -0.14
N ALA A 37 7.87 0.91 -0.59
CA ALA A 37 7.11 0.31 -1.69
C ALA A 37 5.60 0.28 -1.40
N SER A 38 5.20 0.01 -0.16
CA SER A 38 3.80 0.01 0.24
C SER A 38 3.13 1.40 0.19
N CYS A 39 3.91 2.48 0.19
CA CYS A 39 3.41 3.86 0.10
C CYS A 39 3.56 4.48 -1.31
N LEU A 40 4.25 3.81 -2.24
CA LEU A 40 4.52 4.37 -3.58
C LEU A 40 3.27 4.81 -4.35
N PRO A 41 2.15 4.05 -4.36
CA PRO A 41 0.96 4.48 -5.09
C PRO A 41 0.40 5.83 -4.63
N ASP A 42 0.57 6.16 -3.34
CA ASP A 42 0.12 7.43 -2.75
C ASP A 42 0.99 8.64 -3.13
N LEU A 43 2.10 8.44 -3.85
CA LEU A 43 2.87 9.56 -4.41
C LEU A 43 2.05 10.36 -5.44
N ASP A 44 0.93 9.84 -5.92
CA ASP A 44 -0.02 10.60 -6.74
C ASP A 44 -0.70 11.76 -5.99
N LEU A 45 -0.55 11.80 -4.66
CA LEU A 45 -0.96 12.93 -3.82
C LEU A 45 0.00 14.13 -3.93
N VAL A 46 1.25 13.89 -4.30
CA VAL A 46 2.28 14.93 -4.35
C VAL A 46 1.88 16.14 -5.19
N PRO A 47 1.23 16.00 -6.38
CA PRO A 47 0.76 17.16 -7.15
C PRO A 47 -0.26 18.02 -6.40
N SER A 48 -0.96 17.50 -5.39
CA SER A 48 -1.90 18.30 -4.60
C SER A 48 -1.20 19.37 -3.74
N LEU A 49 0.08 19.18 -3.42
CA LEU A 49 0.90 20.17 -2.73
C LEU A 49 1.10 21.44 -3.58
N TRP A 50 0.96 21.35 -4.90
CA TRP A 50 1.02 22.46 -5.84
C TRP A 50 -0.36 22.88 -6.36
N GLY A 51 -1.42 22.60 -5.58
CA GLY A 51 -2.78 23.06 -5.87
C GLY A 51 -3.53 22.27 -6.95
N VAL A 52 -2.99 21.13 -7.41
CA VAL A 52 -3.74 20.24 -8.29
C VAL A 52 -4.83 19.54 -7.46
N PRO A 53 -6.12 19.62 -7.86
CA PRO A 53 -7.18 19.00 -7.09
C PRO A 53 -6.95 17.50 -6.91
N PHE A 54 -6.94 17.03 -5.67
CA PHE A 54 -6.73 15.64 -5.27
C PHE A 54 -7.54 14.65 -6.12
N ARG A 55 -8.81 14.90 -6.38
CA ARG A 55 -9.68 14.06 -7.20
C ARG A 55 -9.22 13.88 -8.65
N ARG A 56 -8.31 14.73 -9.15
CA ARG A 56 -7.79 14.64 -10.51
C ARG A 56 -6.64 13.67 -10.64
N THR A 57 -5.87 13.48 -9.60
CA THR A 57 -4.65 12.67 -9.59
C THR A 57 -4.82 11.36 -8.86
N HIS A 58 -5.41 11.38 -7.69
CA HIS A 58 -5.51 10.23 -6.80
C HIS A 58 -6.45 9.13 -7.32
N ARG A 59 -6.06 7.90 -7.06
CA ARG A 59 -6.80 6.68 -7.39
C ARG A 59 -7.12 6.52 -8.88
N LYS A 60 -6.12 6.70 -9.72
CA LYS A 60 -6.18 6.41 -11.16
C LYS A 60 -5.11 5.38 -11.53
N ALA A 61 -4.14 5.79 -12.35
CA ALA A 61 -3.06 4.93 -12.83
C ALA A 61 -2.23 4.32 -11.69
N SER A 62 -1.92 5.11 -10.66
CA SER A 62 -1.16 4.70 -9.49
C SER A 62 -1.82 3.60 -8.64
N HIS A 63 -3.15 3.46 -8.73
CA HIS A 63 -3.93 2.45 -8.03
C HIS A 63 -4.50 1.39 -8.99
N SER A 64 -3.85 1.18 -10.13
CA SER A 64 -4.20 0.15 -11.09
C SER A 64 -3.19 -0.98 -11.09
N LEU A 65 -3.67 -2.20 -10.92
CA LEU A 65 -2.85 -3.41 -11.04
C LEU A 65 -2.24 -3.53 -12.45
N LEU A 66 -2.99 -3.13 -13.49
CA LEU A 66 -2.53 -3.15 -14.88
C LEU A 66 -1.39 -2.15 -15.14
N VAL A 67 -1.22 -1.15 -14.28
CA VAL A 67 -0.11 -0.19 -14.37
C VAL A 67 1.02 -0.61 -13.43
N LEU A 68 0.71 -0.93 -12.18
CA LEU A 68 1.73 -1.22 -11.18
C LEU A 68 2.49 -2.52 -11.42
N ALA A 69 1.81 -3.59 -11.88
CA ALA A 69 2.47 -4.86 -12.11
C ALA A 69 3.50 -4.80 -13.26
N PRO A 70 3.19 -4.22 -14.43
CA PRO A 70 4.20 -4.02 -15.48
C PRO A 70 5.33 -3.08 -15.04
N LEU A 71 5.04 -1.99 -14.33
CA LEU A 71 6.08 -1.07 -13.83
C LEU A 71 7.04 -1.78 -12.88
N MET A 72 6.52 -2.61 -11.97
CA MET A 72 7.36 -3.41 -11.07
C MET A 72 8.16 -4.45 -11.85
N GLY A 73 7.57 -5.09 -12.86
CA GLY A 73 8.29 -6.01 -13.76
C GLY A 73 9.45 -5.30 -14.49
N LEU A 74 9.19 -4.13 -15.06
CA LEU A 74 10.22 -3.32 -15.73
C LEU A 74 11.32 -2.87 -14.77
N PHE A 75 10.96 -2.51 -13.54
CA PHE A 75 11.93 -2.16 -12.50
C PHE A 75 12.88 -3.34 -12.23
N TRP A 76 12.36 -4.55 -12.03
CA TRP A 76 13.20 -5.73 -11.79
C TRP A 76 14.01 -6.15 -13.00
N ILE A 77 13.51 -5.96 -14.22
CA ILE A 77 14.29 -6.17 -15.46
C ILE A 77 15.45 -5.17 -15.51
N ALA A 78 15.22 -3.91 -15.16
CA ALA A 78 16.26 -2.88 -15.12
C ALA A 78 17.33 -3.19 -14.06
N VAL A 79 16.93 -3.66 -12.88
CA VAL A 79 17.86 -4.11 -11.82
C VAL A 79 18.70 -5.28 -12.32
N TYR A 80 18.07 -6.27 -12.97
CA TYR A 80 18.80 -7.39 -13.56
C TYR A 80 19.78 -6.96 -14.63
N ALA A 81 19.38 -6.06 -15.51
CA ALA A 81 20.23 -5.54 -16.60
C ALA A 81 21.39 -4.64 -16.12
N SER A 82 21.33 -4.18 -14.86
CA SER A 82 22.37 -3.36 -14.25
C SER A 82 23.43 -4.17 -13.51
N ASP A 83 23.43 -5.50 -13.64
CA ASP A 83 24.33 -6.43 -12.93
C ASP A 83 24.30 -6.28 -11.40
N LEU A 84 23.24 -5.65 -10.86
CA LEU A 84 23.05 -5.57 -9.43
C LEU A 84 22.60 -6.94 -8.88
N PRO A 85 23.06 -7.33 -7.69
CA PRO A 85 22.68 -8.62 -7.11
C PRO A 85 21.17 -8.68 -6.88
N LEU A 86 20.50 -9.58 -7.59
CA LEU A 86 19.08 -9.86 -7.44
C LEU A 86 18.85 -10.71 -6.18
N ASP A 87 18.38 -10.08 -5.12
CA ASP A 87 17.93 -10.79 -3.93
C ASP A 87 16.42 -11.11 -4.07
N ARG A 88 16.10 -12.41 -4.12
CA ARG A 88 14.71 -12.90 -4.24
C ARG A 88 13.82 -12.41 -3.09
N ARG A 89 14.39 -12.18 -1.91
CA ARG A 89 13.67 -11.64 -0.74
C ARG A 89 13.26 -10.19 -0.97
N LEU A 90 14.17 -9.36 -1.48
CA LEU A 90 13.86 -7.98 -1.84
C LEU A 90 12.76 -7.92 -2.92
N MET A 91 12.91 -8.75 -3.95
CA MET A 91 11.90 -8.84 -5.02
C MET A 91 10.53 -9.22 -4.46
N ALA A 92 10.47 -10.28 -3.65
CA ALA A 92 9.22 -10.74 -3.05
C ALA A 92 8.62 -9.70 -2.11
N ALA A 93 9.41 -9.16 -1.18
CA ALA A 93 8.93 -8.21 -0.17
C ALA A 93 8.44 -6.90 -0.79
N TRP A 94 9.23 -6.30 -1.68
CA TRP A 94 8.87 -4.99 -2.26
C TRP A 94 7.69 -5.12 -3.23
N THR A 95 7.65 -6.20 -4.02
CA THR A 95 6.50 -6.46 -4.91
C THR A 95 5.23 -6.72 -4.11
N ALA A 96 5.29 -7.60 -3.10
CA ALA A 96 4.15 -7.89 -2.25
C ALA A 96 3.69 -6.65 -1.46
N ALA A 97 4.62 -5.84 -0.94
CA ALA A 97 4.31 -4.60 -0.25
C ALA A 97 3.62 -3.58 -1.17
N LEU A 98 4.09 -3.40 -2.40
CA LEU A 98 3.43 -2.55 -3.39
C LEU A 98 2.01 -3.04 -3.71
N LEU A 99 1.83 -4.33 -3.94
CA LEU A 99 0.52 -4.89 -4.26
C LEU A 99 -0.43 -4.89 -3.06
N SER A 100 0.10 -5.02 -1.83
CA SER A 100 -0.70 -4.94 -0.61
C SER A 100 -1.36 -3.58 -0.42
N HIS A 101 -0.77 -2.50 -0.95
CA HIS A 101 -1.38 -1.18 -0.97
C HIS A 101 -2.78 -1.22 -1.61
N LEU A 102 -2.88 -1.79 -2.81
CA LEU A 102 -4.15 -1.90 -3.53
C LEU A 102 -5.17 -2.74 -2.76
N LEU A 103 -4.70 -3.86 -2.19
CA LEU A 103 -5.56 -4.75 -1.41
C LEU A 103 -6.09 -4.04 -0.15
N LEU A 104 -5.20 -3.40 0.60
CA LEU A 104 -5.57 -2.68 1.83
C LEU A 104 -6.55 -1.54 1.52
N ASP A 105 -6.31 -0.82 0.45
CA ASP A 105 -7.21 0.24 0.02
C ASP A 105 -8.60 -0.28 -0.36
N VAL A 106 -8.70 -1.42 -1.04
CA VAL A 106 -10.00 -2.07 -1.30
C VAL A 106 -10.68 -2.46 0.01
N LEU A 107 -9.93 -3.06 0.95
CA LEU A 107 -10.47 -3.53 2.24
C LEU A 107 -10.88 -2.38 3.18
N CYS A 108 -10.24 -1.21 3.05
CA CYS A 108 -10.53 -0.02 3.85
C CYS A 108 -11.46 0.98 3.14
N THR A 109 -11.92 0.69 1.93
CA THR A 109 -12.87 1.54 1.21
C THR A 109 -14.26 0.91 1.23
N GLY A 110 -15.24 1.67 1.71
CA GLY A 110 -16.64 1.26 1.81
C GLY A 110 -17.57 2.00 0.83
N PRO A 111 -18.83 1.60 0.77
CA PRO A 111 -19.85 2.32 0.01
C PRO A 111 -20.16 3.65 0.71
N VAL A 112 -20.02 4.75 0.00
CA VAL A 112 -20.45 6.06 0.49
C VAL A 112 -21.78 6.40 -0.17
N LEU A 113 -22.82 6.56 0.65
CA LEU A 113 -24.17 6.89 0.20
C LEU A 113 -24.17 8.20 -0.61
N GLY A 114 -24.71 8.13 -1.83
CA GLY A 114 -24.87 9.30 -2.70
C GLY A 114 -23.63 9.71 -3.49
N ARG A 115 -22.50 9.01 -3.40
CA ARG A 115 -21.29 9.34 -4.15
C ARG A 115 -20.88 8.26 -5.14
N GLN A 116 -20.96 8.59 -6.42
CA GLN A 116 -20.34 7.78 -7.47
C GLN A 116 -18.83 8.02 -7.50
N GLY A 117 -18.05 6.97 -7.73
CA GLY A 117 -16.60 7.09 -7.97
C GLY A 117 -15.71 6.75 -6.78
N HIS A 118 -16.26 6.27 -5.67
CA HIS A 118 -15.48 5.65 -4.60
C HIS A 118 -15.01 4.24 -4.99
N GLY A 119 -13.97 3.76 -4.34
CA GLY A 119 -13.33 2.48 -4.64
C GLY A 119 -12.06 2.61 -5.47
N ILE A 120 -11.42 1.48 -5.69
CA ILE A 120 -10.10 1.39 -6.31
C ILE A 120 -10.24 0.88 -7.75
N PRO A 121 -9.70 1.58 -8.76
CA PRO A 121 -9.82 1.22 -10.17
C PRO A 121 -8.76 0.18 -10.58
N LEU A 122 -8.83 -1.04 -10.04
CA LEU A 122 -7.80 -2.08 -10.19
C LEU A 122 -7.41 -2.36 -11.65
N PHE A 123 -8.35 -2.21 -12.58
CA PHE A 123 -8.12 -2.56 -13.98
C PHE A 123 -8.21 -1.35 -14.93
N TRP A 124 -7.97 -0.14 -14.40
CA TRP A 124 -7.84 1.05 -15.22
C TRP A 124 -6.60 0.92 -16.17
N PRO A 125 -6.63 1.35 -17.43
CA PRO A 125 -7.72 2.04 -18.15
C PRO A 125 -8.77 1.11 -18.79
N LEU A 126 -8.58 -0.22 -18.77
CA LEU A 126 -9.42 -1.17 -19.47
C LEU A 126 -10.83 -1.29 -18.88
N ALA A 127 -10.95 -1.20 -17.57
CA ALA A 127 -12.24 -1.24 -16.89
C ALA A 127 -12.43 0.00 -16.02
N ARG A 128 -13.64 0.56 -16.08
CA ARG A 128 -14.03 1.71 -15.24
C ARG A 128 -14.64 1.28 -13.90
N HIS A 129 -14.78 -0.04 -13.67
CA HIS A 129 -15.29 -0.57 -12.42
C HIS A 129 -14.35 -0.21 -11.27
N ARG A 130 -14.95 0.16 -10.12
CA ARG A 130 -14.22 0.48 -8.89
C ARG A 130 -14.54 -0.53 -7.81
N TRP A 131 -13.51 -1.07 -7.19
CA TRP A 131 -13.58 -2.13 -6.20
C TRP A 131 -13.61 -1.56 -4.80
N PHE A 132 -14.49 -2.08 -3.96
CA PHE A 132 -14.62 -1.74 -2.55
C PHE A 132 -15.34 -2.89 -1.81
N VAL A 133 -15.27 -2.90 -0.48
CA VAL A 133 -15.99 -3.86 0.36
C VAL A 133 -17.24 -3.24 0.98
N ARG A 134 -18.26 -4.06 1.25
CA ARG A 134 -19.51 -3.56 1.90
C ARG A 134 -19.27 -3.10 3.34
N GLN A 135 -18.36 -3.77 4.05
CA GLN A 135 -18.00 -3.45 5.43
C GLN A 135 -16.48 -3.24 5.47
N PRO A 136 -16.01 -2.01 5.42
CA PRO A 136 -14.57 -1.72 5.46
C PRO A 136 -13.99 -2.11 6.83
N MET A 137 -12.75 -2.63 6.82
CA MET A 137 -12.03 -3.01 8.04
C MET A 137 -11.80 -1.82 8.98
N VAL A 138 -11.59 -0.66 8.40
CA VAL A 138 -11.47 0.61 9.13
C VAL A 138 -12.45 1.59 8.51
N PRO A 139 -13.21 2.37 9.30
CA PRO A 139 -14.13 3.36 8.77
C PRO A 139 -13.41 4.30 7.82
N GLU A 140 -13.97 4.45 6.60
CA GLU A 140 -13.38 5.34 5.61
C GLU A 140 -13.44 6.79 6.10
N VAL A 141 -12.29 7.41 6.20
CA VAL A 141 -12.17 8.84 6.45
C VAL A 141 -12.04 9.54 5.11
N ASP A 142 -13.01 10.39 4.79
CA ASP A 142 -12.90 11.28 3.64
C ASP A 142 -11.95 12.44 3.99
N LEU A 143 -10.66 12.20 3.83
CA LEU A 143 -9.63 13.23 4.01
C LEU A 143 -9.79 14.42 3.04
N LEU A 144 -10.73 14.32 2.09
CA LEU A 144 -10.95 15.31 1.03
C LEU A 144 -11.89 16.44 1.44
N GLU A 145 -12.81 16.19 2.37
CA GLU A 145 -13.80 17.19 2.76
C GLU A 145 -13.42 17.95 4.01
N GLU A 146 -12.82 17.28 4.99
CA GLU A 146 -12.35 17.94 6.22
C GLU A 146 -11.15 17.20 6.79
N VAL A 147 -9.96 17.71 6.57
CA VAL A 147 -8.76 17.29 7.32
C VAL A 147 -8.89 17.78 8.76
N ARG A 148 -9.61 17.02 9.58
CA ARG A 148 -9.63 17.24 11.03
C ARG A 148 -8.48 16.44 11.64
N PRO A 149 -7.51 17.10 12.30
CA PRO A 149 -6.37 16.39 12.91
C PRO A 149 -6.78 15.24 13.80
N GLY A 150 -7.85 15.40 14.60
CA GLY A 150 -8.38 14.35 15.45
C GLY A 150 -8.93 13.14 14.72
N LEU A 151 -9.51 13.34 13.52
CA LEU A 151 -10.02 12.25 12.69
C LEU A 151 -8.86 11.45 12.07
N LEU A 152 -7.83 12.13 11.60
CA LEU A 152 -6.61 11.50 11.09
C LEU A 152 -5.94 10.65 12.18
N VAL A 153 -5.73 11.21 13.37
CA VAL A 153 -5.16 10.49 14.52
C VAL A 153 -5.99 9.27 14.88
N ARG A 154 -7.33 9.39 14.92
CA ARG A 154 -8.21 8.26 15.22
C ARG A 154 -8.09 7.15 14.17
N THR A 155 -8.04 7.49 12.89
CA THR A 155 -7.86 6.49 11.81
C THR A 155 -6.52 5.79 11.93
N CYS A 156 -5.43 6.53 12.11
CA CYS A 156 -4.10 5.95 12.30
C CYS A 156 -4.06 5.01 13.51
N LEU A 157 -4.69 5.38 14.63
CA LEU A 157 -4.78 4.53 15.81
C LEU A 157 -5.61 3.28 15.58
N GLN A 158 -6.74 3.38 14.88
CA GLN A 158 -7.56 2.22 14.53
C GLN A 158 -6.80 1.27 13.60
N GLU A 159 -6.10 1.77 12.59
CA GLU A 159 -5.26 0.95 11.72
C GLU A 159 -4.12 0.29 12.49
N LEU A 160 -3.46 1.01 13.37
CA LEU A 160 -2.40 0.46 14.21
C LEU A 160 -2.92 -0.67 15.11
N VAL A 161 -4.12 -0.53 15.68
CA VAL A 161 -4.76 -1.57 16.50
C VAL A 161 -5.13 -2.79 15.67
N HIS A 162 -5.60 -2.64 14.43
CA HIS A 162 -6.04 -3.76 13.60
C HIS A 162 -4.89 -4.44 12.84
N LEU A 163 -3.92 -3.67 12.35
CA LEU A 163 -2.82 -4.17 11.52
C LEU A 163 -1.53 -4.40 12.31
N GLY A 164 -1.33 -3.61 13.37
CA GLY A 164 -0.11 -3.65 14.18
C GLY A 164 0.19 -5.02 14.79
N PRO A 165 -0.77 -5.71 15.45
CA PRO A 165 -0.52 -7.02 16.03
C PRO A 165 -0.11 -8.07 15.00
N ALA A 166 -0.73 -8.07 13.83
CA ALA A 166 -0.37 -8.98 12.74
C ALA A 166 1.04 -8.68 12.19
N ALA A 167 1.35 -7.39 11.98
CA ALA A 167 2.68 -6.97 11.54
C ALA A 167 3.75 -7.31 12.61
N ALA A 168 3.48 -7.07 13.89
CA ALA A 168 4.39 -7.41 14.97
C ALA A 168 4.64 -8.92 15.08
N ALA A 169 3.59 -9.74 14.93
CA ALA A 169 3.72 -11.20 14.91
C ALA A 169 4.61 -11.67 13.74
N LEU A 170 4.42 -11.11 12.55
CA LEU A 170 5.25 -11.43 11.38
C LEU A 170 6.70 -10.97 11.55
N LEU A 171 6.93 -9.83 12.22
CA LEU A 171 8.26 -9.36 12.58
C LEU A 171 8.97 -10.33 13.53
N VAL A 172 8.29 -10.75 14.59
CA VAL A 172 8.84 -11.69 15.56
C VAL A 172 9.15 -13.02 14.91
N LEU A 173 8.24 -13.55 14.09
CA LEU A 173 8.47 -14.79 13.34
C LEU A 173 9.67 -14.69 12.41
N GLY A 174 9.83 -13.55 11.71
CA GLY A 174 10.98 -13.31 10.84
C GLY A 174 12.33 -13.17 11.56
N HIS A 175 12.31 -13.00 12.88
CA HIS A 175 13.53 -12.96 13.69
C HIS A 175 13.85 -14.31 14.36
N LEU A 176 12.84 -15.18 14.50
CA LEU A 176 12.99 -16.47 15.19
C LEU A 176 13.33 -17.63 14.23
N LEU A 177 13.06 -17.47 12.94
CA LEU A 177 13.30 -18.46 11.89
C LEU A 177 14.50 -18.09 11.03
#